data_b338fbad31e6ebfd1f4e726ca5733d76
#
_entry.id   b338fbad31e6ebfd1f4e726ca5733d76
#
_cell.length_a   1.000
_cell.length_b   1.000
_cell.length_c   1.000
_cell.angle_alpha   90.00
_cell.angle_beta   90.00
_cell.angle_gamma   90.00
#
_symmetry.space_group_name_H-M   'P 1'
#
loop_
_entity.id
_entity.type
_entity.pdbx_description
1 polymer ?
#
loop_
_entity_poly.entity_id
_entity_poly.type
_entity_poly.pdbx_seq_one_letter_code
_entity_poly.pdbx_strand_id
1 'polypeptide(L)'
;MDTPSSSTWMKSRHCSADDGDGILHPMQPEQAIADDRDLADATRETVMRYHLSWKHRDIDAVMALYHPEVEYNDFFQNRRMRLADLREYVEATMPKGPDESLEHTDRIRFDGDTAFIQYRLRVTLSGRLASFRASEAISVRDGLIWRINEYASLVHESGGGAQAGGDGRPPASRLGLSAKQLSLLARDLEHYFQQAQPYLDPDLDLTQVANATGYTRNQISYLLNQVLGLSFYQYVNQTRLQHLLGQLSGELPGRVDELAFAAGFNSLSAFYRCFRQHTGQSPREYLKRLSPRR
;
A
#
# COMPACT_ATOMS: atom_id res chain seq x y z
N MET A 1 -17.70 50.58 -13.91
CA MET A 1 -17.77 50.77 -12.45
C MET A 1 -17.11 49.52 -11.85
N ASP A 2 -15.89 49.66 -11.70
CA ASP A 2 -14.91 49.28 -10.68
C ASP A 2 -14.91 47.81 -10.21
N THR A 3 -13.99 47.10 -10.80
CA THR A 3 -13.38 45.92 -10.24
C THR A 3 -12.38 46.29 -9.15
N PRO A 4 -12.27 45.57 -8.03
CA PRO A 4 -11.07 45.62 -7.23
C PRO A 4 -10.21 44.37 -7.46
N SER A 5 -8.95 44.67 -7.70
CA SER A 5 -7.83 43.86 -7.95
C SER A 5 -7.47 42.95 -6.76
N SER A 6 -7.02 41.79 -7.15
CA SER A 6 -6.20 40.79 -6.43
C SER A 6 -5.00 41.36 -5.69
N SER A 7 -4.66 40.75 -4.62
CA SER A 7 -3.35 40.51 -4.03
C SER A 7 -3.38 40.60 -2.52
N THR A 8 -3.59 39.50 -1.85
CA THR A 8 -3.23 39.38 -0.42
C THR A 8 -2.99 37.91 -0.09
N TRP A 9 -1.87 37.39 -0.57
CA TRP A 9 -1.28 36.14 -0.07
C TRP A 9 0.11 36.42 0.45
N MET A 10 0.21 37.22 1.52
CA MET A 10 1.40 37.33 2.34
C MET A 10 1.06 38.08 3.61
N LYS A 11 0.84 37.37 4.71
CA LYS A 11 1.17 37.78 6.09
C LYS A 11 0.48 36.90 7.11
N SER A 12 1.20 35.96 7.68
CA SER A 12 1.04 35.64 9.09
C SER A 12 2.37 35.11 9.62
N ARG A 13 3.24 36.06 9.96
CA ARG A 13 4.30 35.80 10.94
C ARG A 13 3.73 36.26 12.27
N HIS A 14 3.56 35.34 13.19
CA HIS A 14 3.35 35.67 14.58
C HIS A 14 4.70 36.15 15.15
N CYS A 15 4.81 37.44 15.43
CA CYS A 15 5.80 37.97 16.32
C CYS A 15 5.29 37.83 17.75
N SER A 16 5.95 37.03 18.57
CA SER A 16 5.94 37.24 20.02
C SER A 16 6.96 38.34 20.32
N ALA A 17 6.44 39.39 20.94
CA ALA A 17 7.27 40.46 21.45
C ALA A 17 8.10 39.94 22.63
N ASP A 18 9.41 40.02 22.52
CA ASP A 18 10.31 40.08 23.67
C ASP A 18 11.23 41.28 23.46
N ASP A 19 11.21 42.17 24.46
CA ASP A 19 11.89 43.46 24.44
C ASP A 19 13.40 43.26 24.53
N GLY A 20 14.08 43.48 23.43
CA GLY A 20 15.54 43.59 23.39
C GLY A 20 15.93 44.31 22.10
N ASP A 21 16.49 45.53 22.22
CA ASP A 21 17.08 46.33 21.15
C ASP A 21 18.15 45.53 20.36
N GLY A 22 17.73 44.63 19.51
CA GLY A 22 18.53 43.95 18.51
C GLY A 22 18.28 44.56 17.14
N ILE A 23 19.15 45.44 16.70
CA ILE A 23 19.22 45.93 15.33
C ILE A 23 19.35 44.68 14.44
N LEU A 24 18.25 44.25 13.81
CA LEU A 24 18.26 43.23 12.76
C LEU A 24 19.05 43.80 11.58
N HIS A 25 20.32 43.45 11.47
CA HIS A 25 21.07 43.70 10.26
C HIS A 25 20.41 42.88 9.14
N PRO A 26 20.09 43.50 7.98
CA PRO A 26 19.58 42.73 6.83
C PRO A 26 20.67 41.71 6.44
N MET A 27 20.30 40.44 6.39
CA MET A 27 21.19 39.36 5.99
C MET A 27 21.71 39.65 4.59
N GLN A 28 23.00 39.54 4.39
CA GLN A 28 23.62 39.75 3.06
C GLN A 28 23.12 38.67 2.10
N PRO A 29 22.80 38.99 0.82
CA PRO A 29 22.31 38.03 -0.13
C PRO A 29 23.22 36.79 -0.31
N GLU A 30 24.53 36.98 -0.19
CA GLU A 30 25.53 35.91 -0.28
C GLU A 30 25.42 34.93 0.90
N GLN A 31 25.09 35.41 2.10
CA GLN A 31 24.90 34.61 3.30
C GLN A 31 23.61 33.78 3.22
N ALA A 32 22.53 34.36 2.70
CA ALA A 32 21.28 33.64 2.43
C ALA A 32 21.46 32.52 1.42
N ILE A 33 22.30 32.73 0.40
CA ILE A 33 22.61 31.70 -0.62
C ILE A 33 23.49 30.59 -0.02
N ALA A 34 24.43 30.93 0.87
CA ALA A 34 25.28 29.95 1.55
C ALA A 34 24.44 29.06 2.50
N ASP A 35 23.60 29.67 3.31
CA ASP A 35 22.70 28.97 4.24
C ASP A 35 21.73 28.01 3.50
N ASP A 36 21.27 28.40 2.34
CA ASP A 36 20.40 27.56 1.49
C ASP A 36 21.15 26.34 0.90
N ARG A 37 22.43 26.49 0.57
CA ARG A 37 23.27 25.37 0.10
C ARG A 37 23.57 24.38 1.22
N ASP A 38 23.96 24.84 2.39
CA ASP A 38 24.26 24.00 3.54
C ASP A 38 23.01 23.21 3.97
N LEU A 39 21.83 23.85 3.92
CA LEU A 39 20.55 23.21 4.18
C LEU A 39 20.22 22.15 3.13
N ALA A 40 20.43 22.44 1.85
CA ALA A 40 20.20 21.49 0.78
C ALA A 40 21.16 20.27 0.85
N ASP A 41 22.41 20.49 1.27
CA ASP A 41 23.38 19.41 1.44
C ASP A 41 23.05 18.54 2.66
N ALA A 42 22.63 19.10 3.78
CA ALA A 42 22.13 18.36 4.93
C ALA A 42 20.86 17.55 4.60
N THR A 43 19.92 18.15 3.84
CA THR A 43 18.74 17.48 3.34
C THR A 43 19.11 16.31 2.45
N ARG A 44 20.06 16.51 1.54
CA ARG A 44 20.58 15.47 0.65
C ARG A 44 21.16 14.30 1.42
N GLU A 45 22.00 14.55 2.41
CA GLU A 45 22.61 13.50 3.23
C GLU A 45 21.53 12.65 3.92
N THR A 46 20.60 13.29 4.61
CA THR A 46 19.52 12.61 5.34
C THR A 46 18.63 11.77 4.41
N VAL A 47 18.19 12.34 3.28
CA VAL A 47 17.29 11.65 2.35
C VAL A 47 18.01 10.52 1.60
N MET A 48 19.29 10.68 1.28
CA MET A 48 20.07 9.59 0.68
C MET A 48 20.28 8.43 1.67
N ARG A 49 20.53 8.69 2.94
CA ARG A 49 20.60 7.66 3.99
C ARG A 49 19.25 6.95 4.13
N TYR A 50 18.16 7.69 4.19
CA TYR A 50 16.80 7.14 4.23
C TYR A 50 16.53 6.20 3.05
N HIS A 51 16.84 6.65 1.84
CA HIS A 51 16.67 5.84 0.63
C HIS A 51 17.52 4.55 0.66
N LEU A 52 18.78 4.65 1.06
CA LEU A 52 19.67 3.48 1.17
C LEU A 52 19.18 2.49 2.24
N SER A 53 18.67 2.98 3.36
CA SER A 53 18.11 2.13 4.42
C SER A 53 16.89 1.33 3.90
N TRP A 54 16.02 1.94 3.11
CA TRP A 54 14.93 1.23 2.43
C TRP A 54 15.45 0.16 1.44
N LYS A 55 16.47 0.49 0.65
CA LYS A 55 17.10 -0.48 -0.28
C LYS A 55 17.75 -1.66 0.43
N HIS A 56 18.39 -1.40 1.57
CA HIS A 56 19.02 -2.43 2.39
C HIS A 56 18.04 -3.16 3.29
N ARG A 57 16.78 -2.75 3.31
CA ARG A 57 15.72 -3.34 4.14
C ARG A 57 16.01 -3.23 5.64
N ASP A 58 16.67 -2.14 6.03
CA ASP A 58 17.07 -1.87 7.41
C ASP A 58 16.05 -0.97 8.09
N ILE A 59 15.11 -1.60 8.80
CA ILE A 59 14.00 -0.92 9.47
C ILE A 59 14.51 0.02 10.57
N ASP A 60 15.52 -0.42 11.34
CA ASP A 60 16.04 0.37 12.45
C ASP A 60 16.76 1.61 11.92
N ALA A 61 17.53 1.49 10.84
CA ALA A 61 18.16 2.61 10.18
C ALA A 61 17.12 3.59 9.58
N VAL A 62 16.01 3.09 9.04
CA VAL A 62 14.90 3.94 8.58
C VAL A 62 14.29 4.70 9.77
N MET A 63 13.98 4.00 10.86
CA MET A 63 13.35 4.58 12.03
C MET A 63 14.24 5.63 12.73
N ALA A 64 15.56 5.43 12.71
CA ALA A 64 16.53 6.38 13.30
C ALA A 64 16.62 7.72 12.55
N LEU A 65 16.10 7.80 11.33
CA LEU A 65 16.08 9.02 10.52
C LEU A 65 14.81 9.87 10.71
N TYR A 66 13.81 9.38 11.45
CA TYR A 66 12.62 10.15 11.71
C TYR A 66 12.79 11.07 12.92
N HIS A 67 12.35 12.32 12.75
CA HIS A 67 12.26 13.28 13.84
C HIS A 67 11.22 12.82 14.89
N PRO A 68 11.39 13.07 16.19
CA PRO A 68 10.40 12.72 17.22
C PRO A 68 8.99 13.26 16.94
N GLU A 69 8.89 14.43 16.29
CA GLU A 69 7.63 15.07 15.90
C GLU A 69 7.24 14.79 14.44
N VAL A 70 7.75 13.73 13.84
CA VAL A 70 7.48 13.44 12.42
C VAL A 70 5.98 13.38 12.10
N GLU A 71 5.65 13.95 10.94
CA GLU A 71 4.32 13.89 10.33
C GLU A 71 4.41 13.16 8.99
N TYR A 72 3.85 11.98 8.92
CA TYR A 72 3.68 11.27 7.66
C TYR A 72 2.25 11.49 7.17
N ASN A 73 2.10 12.21 6.07
CA ASN A 73 0.83 12.48 5.44
C ASN A 73 0.66 11.61 4.19
N ASP A 74 -0.25 10.66 4.27
CA ASP A 74 -0.72 9.95 3.10
C ASP A 74 -1.93 10.70 2.53
N PHE A 75 -1.73 11.44 1.46
CA PHE A 75 -2.79 12.26 0.84
C PHE A 75 -3.84 11.44 0.10
N PHE A 76 -3.56 10.19 -0.21
CA PHE A 76 -4.56 9.31 -0.79
C PHE A 76 -5.62 8.92 0.22
N GLN A 77 -5.23 8.76 1.51
CA GLN A 77 -6.15 8.35 2.56
C GLN A 77 -6.60 9.48 3.47
N ASN A 78 -6.06 10.67 3.26
CA ASN A 78 -6.23 11.74 4.24
C ASN A 78 -5.84 11.26 5.67
N ARG A 79 -4.80 10.41 5.75
CA ARG A 79 -4.29 9.85 7.00
C ARG A 79 -2.99 10.53 7.39
N ARG A 80 -2.92 10.93 8.65
CA ARG A 80 -1.69 11.43 9.27
C ARG A 80 -1.20 10.40 10.27
N MET A 81 0.08 10.03 10.16
CA MET A 81 0.77 9.12 11.07
C MET A 81 1.85 9.86 11.83
N ARG A 82 2.10 9.44 13.07
CA ARG A 82 3.17 9.93 13.94
C ARG A 82 4.19 8.82 14.15
N LEU A 83 5.31 9.14 14.81
CA LEU A 83 6.43 8.22 15.02
C LEU A 83 5.99 6.85 15.60
N ALA A 84 5.01 6.87 16.53
CA ALA A 84 4.49 5.63 17.14
C ALA A 84 3.86 4.67 16.12
N ASP A 85 3.26 5.20 15.05
CA ASP A 85 2.57 4.39 14.03
C ASP A 85 3.54 3.93 12.93
N LEU A 86 4.70 4.61 12.79
CA LEU A 86 5.56 4.45 11.62
C LEU A 86 6.33 3.13 11.61
N ARG A 87 6.70 2.58 12.75
CA ARG A 87 7.46 1.31 12.78
C ARG A 87 6.64 0.18 12.15
N GLU A 88 5.41 0.00 12.61
CA GLU A 88 4.51 -1.01 12.05
C GLU A 88 4.24 -0.76 10.56
N TYR A 89 4.05 0.49 10.18
CA TYR A 89 3.85 0.87 8.80
C TYR A 89 5.07 0.56 7.91
N VAL A 90 6.28 0.89 8.34
CA VAL A 90 7.54 0.59 7.62
C VAL A 90 7.74 -0.92 7.50
N GLU A 91 7.57 -1.67 8.59
CA GLU A 91 7.66 -3.14 8.61
C GLU A 91 6.67 -3.79 7.63
N ALA A 92 5.46 -3.24 7.58
CA ALA A 92 4.40 -3.76 6.73
C ALA A 92 4.62 -3.50 5.23
N THR A 93 5.29 -2.40 4.89
CA THR A 93 5.38 -1.89 3.51
C THR A 93 6.75 -2.08 2.88
N MET A 94 7.75 -2.46 3.65
CA MET A 94 9.09 -2.74 3.15
C MET A 94 9.09 -4.00 2.28
N PRO A 95 9.70 -3.96 1.08
CA PRO A 95 9.86 -5.14 0.24
C PRO A 95 10.56 -6.26 0.97
N LYS A 96 10.05 -7.51 0.91
CA LYS A 96 10.59 -8.67 1.63
C LYS A 96 11.05 -9.78 0.70
N GLY A 97 10.34 -9.98 -0.40
CA GLY A 97 10.59 -11.06 -1.35
C GLY A 97 11.73 -10.76 -2.34
N PRO A 98 12.23 -11.80 -3.04
CA PRO A 98 13.26 -11.62 -4.06
C PRO A 98 12.77 -10.84 -5.28
N ASP A 99 11.48 -10.94 -5.62
CA ASP A 99 10.85 -10.27 -6.75
C ASP A 99 10.31 -8.87 -6.39
N GLU A 100 10.39 -8.50 -5.12
CA GLU A 100 9.95 -7.22 -4.61
C GLU A 100 11.08 -6.19 -4.67
N SER A 101 10.76 -4.99 -5.11
CA SER A 101 11.77 -3.93 -5.27
C SER A 101 11.20 -2.55 -5.05
N LEU A 102 12.09 -1.65 -4.64
CA LEU A 102 11.87 -0.21 -4.68
C LEU A 102 12.93 0.39 -5.60
N GLU A 103 12.49 0.95 -6.73
CA GLU A 103 13.36 1.49 -7.76
C GLU A 103 13.02 2.96 -8.04
N HIS A 104 14.02 3.85 -7.98
CA HIS A 104 13.80 5.24 -8.37
C HIS A 104 13.52 5.32 -9.88
N THR A 105 12.47 6.06 -10.23
CA THR A 105 12.09 6.28 -11.63
C THR A 105 12.62 7.60 -12.20
N ASP A 106 13.11 8.49 -11.32
CA ASP A 106 13.71 9.77 -11.67
C ASP A 106 14.81 10.13 -10.65
N ARG A 107 15.63 11.14 -10.99
CA ARG A 107 16.62 11.69 -10.05
C ARG A 107 15.92 12.32 -8.85
N ILE A 108 16.54 12.22 -7.69
CA ILE A 108 16.08 12.93 -6.49
C ILE A 108 16.39 14.42 -6.69
N ARG A 109 15.40 15.27 -6.44
CA ARG A 109 15.55 16.74 -6.49
C ARG A 109 15.54 17.29 -5.06
N PHE A 110 16.33 18.31 -4.85
CA PHE A 110 16.46 18.98 -3.56
C PHE A 110 16.16 20.46 -3.75
N ASP A 111 15.39 21.02 -2.82
CA ASP A 111 15.03 22.43 -2.74
C ASP A 111 15.02 22.83 -1.27
N GLY A 112 16.10 23.48 -0.80
CA GLY A 112 16.31 23.82 0.60
C GLY A 112 16.16 22.62 1.53
N ASP A 113 15.20 22.67 2.43
CA ASP A 113 14.90 21.64 3.42
C ASP A 113 14.08 20.45 2.88
N THR A 114 13.71 20.45 1.59
CA THR A 114 12.78 19.48 1.03
C THR A 114 13.39 18.74 -0.15
N ALA A 115 13.23 17.41 -0.16
CA ALA A 115 13.56 16.54 -1.28
C ALA A 115 12.31 15.98 -1.94
N PHE A 116 12.36 15.84 -3.27
CA PHE A 116 11.32 15.19 -4.07
C PHE A 116 11.85 13.90 -4.66
N ILE A 117 11.22 12.79 -4.34
CA ILE A 117 11.57 11.47 -4.85
C ILE A 117 10.42 10.87 -5.65
N GLN A 118 10.78 10.09 -6.66
CA GLN A 118 9.82 9.30 -7.44
C GLN A 118 10.36 7.89 -7.60
N TYR A 119 9.52 6.91 -7.32
CA TYR A 119 9.94 5.52 -7.37
C TYR A 119 8.81 4.60 -7.84
N ARG A 120 9.22 3.42 -8.28
CA ARG A 120 8.35 2.28 -8.49
C ARG A 120 8.54 1.30 -7.34
N LEU A 121 7.44 0.92 -6.72
CA LEU A 121 7.39 -0.13 -5.72
C LEU A 121 6.76 -1.38 -6.34
N ARG A 122 7.43 -2.52 -6.24
CA ARG A 122 6.88 -3.83 -6.57
C ARG A 122 6.75 -4.64 -5.29
N VAL A 123 5.56 -5.16 -5.04
CA VAL A 123 5.24 -5.97 -3.86
C VAL A 123 4.35 -7.14 -4.25
N THR A 124 4.50 -8.24 -3.55
CA THR A 124 3.67 -9.43 -3.76
C THR A 124 2.42 -9.33 -2.88
N LEU A 125 1.25 -9.35 -3.53
CA LEU A 125 -0.05 -9.32 -2.89
C LEU A 125 -0.77 -10.61 -3.20
N SER A 126 -1.05 -11.43 -2.18
CA SER A 126 -1.73 -12.72 -2.34
C SER A 126 -1.13 -13.58 -3.47
N GLY A 127 0.20 -13.67 -3.52
CA GLY A 127 0.93 -14.46 -4.52
C GLY A 127 1.02 -13.83 -5.92
N ARG A 128 0.60 -12.58 -6.10
CA ARG A 128 0.70 -11.83 -7.37
C ARG A 128 1.55 -10.58 -7.19
N LEU A 129 2.42 -10.32 -8.16
CA LEU A 129 3.23 -9.11 -8.18
C LEU A 129 2.38 -7.91 -8.60
N ALA A 130 2.32 -6.89 -7.76
CA ALA A 130 1.69 -5.60 -8.04
C ALA A 130 2.75 -4.51 -8.15
N SER A 131 2.57 -3.57 -9.06
CA SER A 131 3.50 -2.47 -9.31
C SER A 131 2.81 -1.13 -9.06
N PHE A 132 3.49 -0.24 -8.34
CA PHE A 132 3.00 1.08 -7.98
C PHE A 132 4.02 2.16 -8.36
N ARG A 133 3.55 3.34 -8.75
CA ARG A 133 4.37 4.56 -8.81
C ARG A 133 4.04 5.43 -7.61
N ALA A 134 5.06 5.90 -6.94
CA ALA A 134 4.92 6.83 -5.83
C ALA A 134 5.80 8.07 -6.02
N SER A 135 5.35 9.16 -5.45
CA SER A 135 6.11 10.41 -5.31
C SER A 135 6.01 10.85 -3.86
N GLU A 136 7.13 11.25 -3.29
CA GLU A 136 7.17 11.79 -1.93
C GLU A 136 7.87 13.14 -1.93
N ALA A 137 7.32 14.09 -1.14
CA ALA A 137 8.02 15.28 -0.72
C ALA A 137 8.45 15.06 0.74
N ILE A 138 9.77 15.03 0.97
CA ILE A 138 10.39 14.72 2.26
C ILE A 138 11.06 15.99 2.78
N SER A 139 10.56 16.54 3.89
CA SER A 139 11.16 17.71 4.53
C SER A 139 12.01 17.29 5.72
N VAL A 140 13.19 17.90 5.83
CA VAL A 140 14.21 17.61 6.85
C VAL A 140 14.32 18.80 7.80
N ARG A 141 14.44 18.50 9.10
CA ARG A 141 14.71 19.46 10.18
C ARG A 141 15.73 18.84 11.12
N ASP A 142 16.74 19.60 11.49
CA ASP A 142 17.80 19.15 12.44
C ASP A 142 18.46 17.82 12.01
N GLY A 143 18.62 17.61 10.68
CA GLY A 143 19.20 16.40 10.13
C GLY A 143 18.28 15.17 10.18
N LEU A 144 17.01 15.32 10.53
CA LEU A 144 16.01 14.27 10.64
C LEU A 144 14.79 14.58 9.77
N ILE A 145 14.10 13.54 9.33
CA ILE A 145 12.86 13.66 8.54
C ILE A 145 11.71 14.04 9.46
N TRP A 146 11.20 15.24 9.31
CA TRP A 146 10.08 15.71 10.13
C TRP A 146 8.75 15.72 9.41
N ARG A 147 8.74 15.69 8.07
CA ARG A 147 7.51 15.56 7.30
C ARG A 147 7.71 14.73 6.04
N ILE A 148 6.77 13.85 5.76
CA ILE A 148 6.64 13.16 4.48
C ILE A 148 5.22 13.39 3.95
N ASN A 149 5.13 13.82 2.69
CA ASN A 149 3.90 13.90 1.93
C ASN A 149 3.96 12.87 0.80
N GLU A 150 3.19 11.80 0.92
CA GLU A 150 3.19 10.71 -0.07
C GLU A 150 2.00 10.81 -1.01
N TYR A 151 2.29 10.61 -2.30
CA TYR A 151 1.33 10.50 -3.41
C TYR A 151 1.64 9.24 -4.19
N ALA A 152 0.70 8.29 -4.28
CA ALA A 152 0.94 7.05 -5.01
C ALA A 152 -0.19 6.70 -5.99
N SER A 153 0.12 5.89 -7.02
CA SER A 153 -0.85 5.37 -7.97
C SER A 153 -0.48 3.94 -8.39
N LEU A 154 -1.49 3.09 -8.60
CA LEU A 154 -1.30 1.75 -9.15
C LEU A 154 -0.90 1.84 -10.63
N VAL A 155 0.12 1.09 -11.02
CA VAL A 155 0.50 0.92 -12.43
C VAL A 155 -0.19 -0.33 -12.97
N HIS A 156 -1.13 -0.13 -13.87
CA HIS A 156 -1.66 -1.23 -14.67
C HIS A 156 -0.62 -1.52 -15.75
N GLU A 157 0.09 -2.64 -15.66
CA GLU A 157 0.87 -3.14 -16.78
C GLU A 157 -0.12 -3.66 -17.81
N SER A 158 -0.49 -2.78 -18.74
CA SER A 158 -1.44 -3.10 -19.81
C SER A 158 -0.79 -4.10 -20.77
N GLY A 159 -1.06 -5.37 -20.56
CA GLY A 159 -1.10 -6.32 -21.64
C GLY A 159 -2.37 -6.03 -22.47
N GLY A 160 -2.26 -5.16 -23.49
CA GLY A 160 -3.27 -4.99 -24.53
C GLY A 160 -4.58 -4.33 -24.14
N GLY A 161 -4.73 -3.03 -24.44
CA GLY A 161 -5.97 -2.40 -24.86
C GLY A 161 -7.11 -2.30 -23.84
N ALA A 162 -7.06 -1.28 -22.99
CA ALA A 162 -8.29 -0.70 -22.44
C ALA A 162 -8.18 0.82 -22.47
N GLN A 163 -9.07 1.44 -23.23
CA GLN A 163 -9.25 2.87 -23.38
C GLN A 163 -9.55 3.52 -22.03
N ALA A 164 -8.75 4.53 -21.68
CA ALA A 164 -9.08 5.46 -20.61
C ALA A 164 -10.25 6.35 -21.08
N GLY A 165 -11.44 5.93 -20.80
CA GLY A 165 -12.65 6.74 -20.94
C GLY A 165 -13.13 7.15 -19.56
N GLY A 166 -12.98 8.45 -19.20
CA GLY A 166 -13.61 9.04 -18.04
C GLY A 166 -12.66 9.71 -17.06
N ASP A 167 -12.84 11.04 -16.95
CA ASP A 167 -12.40 11.87 -15.82
C ASP A 167 -11.02 11.54 -15.21
N GLY A 168 -9.97 12.03 -15.84
CA GLY A 168 -8.51 11.84 -15.62
C GLY A 168 -7.91 11.52 -14.23
N ARG A 169 -8.71 11.14 -13.24
CA ARG A 169 -8.26 10.66 -11.93
C ARG A 169 -8.21 9.15 -11.88
N PRO A 170 -7.07 8.55 -11.49
CA PRO A 170 -6.98 7.09 -11.27
C PRO A 170 -8.06 6.61 -10.31
N PRO A 171 -8.74 5.48 -10.56
CA PRO A 171 -9.79 4.93 -9.68
C PRO A 171 -9.33 4.72 -8.22
N ALA A 172 -8.04 4.39 -8.00
CA ALA A 172 -7.46 4.25 -6.66
C ALA A 172 -7.50 5.56 -5.86
N SER A 173 -7.28 6.71 -6.51
CA SER A 173 -7.29 8.00 -5.83
C SER A 173 -8.68 8.40 -5.34
N ARG A 174 -9.75 7.89 -5.98
CA ARG A 174 -11.13 8.10 -5.55
C ARG A 174 -11.50 7.32 -4.30
N LEU A 175 -10.76 6.23 -4.01
CA LEU A 175 -10.97 5.36 -2.86
C LEU A 175 -10.00 5.65 -1.71
N GLY A 176 -9.10 6.62 -1.89
CA GLY A 176 -8.10 6.96 -0.90
C GLY A 176 -7.09 5.83 -0.64
N LEU A 177 -6.71 5.03 -1.65
CA LEU A 177 -5.78 3.91 -1.50
C LEU A 177 -4.42 4.23 -2.10
N SER A 178 -3.38 4.38 -1.26
CA SER A 178 -1.98 4.38 -1.71
C SER A 178 -1.50 2.96 -2.03
N ALA A 179 -0.33 2.88 -2.68
CA ALA A 179 0.32 1.61 -2.96
C ALA A 179 0.62 0.81 -1.68
N LYS A 180 1.17 1.49 -0.68
CA LYS A 180 1.50 0.89 0.61
C LYS A 180 0.27 0.37 1.33
N GLN A 181 -0.85 1.03 1.17
CA GLN A 181 -2.09 0.63 1.81
C GLN A 181 -2.85 -0.47 1.09
N LEU A 182 -2.73 -0.55 -0.22
CA LEU A 182 -3.17 -1.75 -0.94
C LEU A 182 -2.37 -2.96 -0.48
N SER A 183 -1.07 -2.80 -0.18
CA SER A 183 -0.24 -3.86 0.41
C SER A 183 -0.69 -4.22 1.82
N LEU A 184 -0.97 -3.23 2.66
CA LEU A 184 -1.51 -3.46 4.01
C LEU A 184 -2.87 -4.13 3.96
N LEU A 185 -3.81 -3.60 3.16
CA LEU A 185 -5.13 -4.17 2.99
C LEU A 185 -5.06 -5.62 2.48
N ALA A 186 -4.17 -5.91 1.51
CA ALA A 186 -4.00 -7.27 1.00
C ALA A 186 -3.49 -8.21 2.10
N ARG A 187 -2.50 -7.79 2.87
CA ARG A 187 -1.94 -8.56 3.98
C ARG A 187 -2.96 -8.77 5.10
N ASP A 188 -3.67 -7.70 5.49
CA ASP A 188 -4.69 -7.78 6.55
C ASP A 188 -5.86 -8.65 6.14
N LEU A 189 -6.28 -8.59 4.86
CA LEU A 189 -7.29 -9.47 4.29
C LEU A 189 -6.83 -10.93 4.31
N GLU A 190 -5.59 -11.20 3.87
CA GLU A 190 -5.00 -12.53 3.88
C GLU A 190 -4.88 -13.08 5.31
N HIS A 191 -4.39 -12.28 6.25
CA HIS A 191 -4.29 -12.63 7.66
C HIS A 191 -5.68 -12.96 8.25
N TYR A 192 -6.68 -12.12 8.01
CA TYR A 192 -8.05 -12.37 8.45
C TYR A 192 -8.59 -13.68 7.90
N PHE A 193 -8.39 -13.96 6.62
CA PHE A 193 -8.82 -15.21 5.99
C PHE A 193 -8.08 -16.43 6.55
N GLN A 194 -6.80 -16.31 6.89
CA GLN A 194 -6.01 -17.39 7.50
C GLN A 194 -6.43 -17.68 8.95
N GLN A 195 -6.61 -16.62 9.78
CA GLN A 195 -6.87 -16.77 11.19
C GLN A 195 -8.33 -17.06 11.52
N ALA A 196 -9.25 -16.30 10.97
CA ALA A 196 -10.67 -16.42 11.25
C ALA A 196 -11.40 -17.44 10.36
N GLN A 197 -10.79 -17.83 9.23
CA GLN A 197 -11.34 -18.75 8.24
C GLN A 197 -12.80 -18.42 7.84
N PRO A 198 -13.14 -17.14 7.57
CA PRO A 198 -14.51 -16.72 7.32
C PRO A 198 -15.10 -17.39 6.07
N TYR A 199 -14.26 -17.87 5.18
CA TYR A 199 -14.67 -18.58 3.95
C TYR A 199 -15.41 -19.90 4.20
N LEU A 200 -15.33 -20.46 5.42
CA LEU A 200 -16.10 -21.66 5.81
C LEU A 200 -17.59 -21.35 5.99
N ASP A 201 -17.94 -20.08 6.22
CA ASP A 201 -19.34 -19.64 6.22
C ASP A 201 -19.86 -19.60 4.77
N PRO A 202 -20.88 -20.42 4.39
CA PRO A 202 -21.45 -20.43 3.04
C PRO A 202 -22.09 -19.09 2.65
N ASP A 203 -22.54 -18.30 3.63
CA ASP A 203 -23.23 -17.03 3.45
C ASP A 203 -22.30 -15.81 3.56
N LEU A 204 -20.97 -16.02 3.61
CA LEU A 204 -20.00 -14.95 3.69
C LEU A 204 -20.20 -13.93 2.57
N ASP A 205 -20.38 -12.67 2.95
CA ASP A 205 -20.48 -11.54 2.04
C ASP A 205 -19.37 -10.49 2.24
N LEU A 206 -19.26 -9.58 1.27
CA LEU A 206 -18.26 -8.51 1.30
C LEU A 206 -18.48 -7.53 2.45
N THR A 207 -19.71 -7.38 2.95
CA THR A 207 -20.02 -6.47 4.07
C THR A 207 -19.50 -7.01 5.39
N GLN A 208 -19.64 -8.32 5.61
CA GLN A 208 -19.11 -9.00 6.78
C GLN A 208 -17.58 -8.87 6.83
N VAL A 209 -16.89 -9.09 5.69
CA VAL A 209 -15.43 -8.93 5.60
C VAL A 209 -15.01 -7.48 5.84
N ALA A 210 -15.73 -6.52 5.27
CA ALA A 210 -15.46 -5.09 5.44
C ALA A 210 -15.55 -4.69 6.93
N ASN A 211 -16.61 -5.13 7.62
CA ASN A 211 -16.82 -4.85 9.04
C ASN A 211 -15.73 -5.47 9.92
N ALA A 212 -15.32 -6.71 9.61
CA ALA A 212 -14.33 -7.43 10.38
C ALA A 212 -12.90 -6.88 10.23
N THR A 213 -12.56 -6.36 9.05
CA THR A 213 -11.22 -5.87 8.74
C THR A 213 -11.05 -4.35 8.90
N GLY A 214 -12.15 -3.61 9.12
CA GLY A 214 -12.14 -2.15 9.22
C GLY A 214 -11.97 -1.41 7.89
N TYR A 215 -11.92 -2.12 6.77
CA TYR A 215 -11.87 -1.53 5.45
C TYR A 215 -13.27 -1.33 4.86
N THR A 216 -13.41 -0.41 3.91
CA THR A 216 -14.67 -0.25 3.19
C THR A 216 -14.86 -1.33 2.12
N ARG A 217 -16.11 -1.67 1.80
CA ARG A 217 -16.44 -2.58 0.70
C ARG A 217 -15.78 -2.17 -0.62
N ASN A 218 -15.73 -0.86 -0.89
CA ASN A 218 -15.14 -0.33 -2.11
C ASN A 218 -13.61 -0.55 -2.15
N GLN A 219 -12.92 -0.40 -1.02
CA GLN A 219 -11.48 -0.65 -0.92
C GLN A 219 -11.16 -2.13 -1.17
N ILE A 220 -11.87 -3.05 -0.51
CA ILE A 220 -11.70 -4.49 -0.72
C ILE A 220 -12.04 -4.87 -2.16
N SER A 221 -13.17 -4.38 -2.68
CA SER A 221 -13.57 -4.63 -4.07
C SER A 221 -12.54 -4.12 -5.07
N TYR A 222 -11.94 -2.95 -4.81
CA TYR A 222 -10.87 -2.40 -5.64
C TYR A 222 -9.63 -3.29 -5.62
N LEU A 223 -9.16 -3.69 -4.44
CA LEU A 223 -8.03 -4.63 -4.30
C LEU A 223 -8.29 -5.91 -5.11
N LEU A 224 -9.44 -6.54 -4.89
CA LEU A 224 -9.76 -7.81 -5.54
C LEU A 224 -9.89 -7.65 -7.06
N ASN A 225 -10.69 -6.71 -7.53
CA ASN A 225 -11.00 -6.60 -8.96
C ASN A 225 -9.88 -5.95 -9.77
N GLN A 226 -9.28 -4.86 -9.25
CA GLN A 226 -8.33 -4.05 -10.02
C GLN A 226 -6.89 -4.51 -9.82
N VAL A 227 -6.54 -5.02 -8.63
CA VAL A 227 -5.17 -5.46 -8.33
C VAL A 227 -5.01 -6.96 -8.55
N LEU A 228 -5.93 -7.78 -7.98
CA LEU A 228 -5.83 -9.23 -8.06
C LEU A 228 -6.59 -9.81 -9.27
N GLY A 229 -7.42 -9.03 -9.97
CA GLY A 229 -8.20 -9.49 -11.12
C GLY A 229 -9.25 -10.53 -10.76
N LEU A 230 -9.77 -10.53 -9.53
CA LEU A 230 -10.74 -11.48 -9.01
C LEU A 230 -11.98 -10.75 -8.50
N SER A 231 -13.16 -11.28 -8.76
CA SER A 231 -14.34 -10.88 -8.00
C SER A 231 -14.26 -11.42 -6.55
N PHE A 232 -15.00 -10.81 -5.63
CA PHE A 232 -15.08 -11.30 -4.24
C PHE A 232 -15.43 -12.79 -4.15
N TYR A 233 -16.43 -13.23 -4.91
CA TYR A 233 -16.83 -14.63 -4.93
C TYR A 233 -15.75 -15.57 -5.52
N GLN A 234 -14.99 -15.09 -6.50
CA GLN A 234 -13.86 -15.87 -7.03
C GLN A 234 -12.76 -16.02 -5.98
N TYR A 235 -12.43 -14.93 -5.26
CA TYR A 235 -11.44 -14.96 -4.20
C TYR A 235 -11.86 -15.93 -3.08
N VAL A 236 -13.07 -15.82 -2.57
CA VAL A 236 -13.62 -16.72 -1.53
C VAL A 236 -13.61 -18.19 -1.99
N ASN A 237 -14.10 -18.46 -3.21
CA ASN A 237 -14.16 -19.84 -3.72
C ASN A 237 -12.77 -20.43 -3.98
N GLN A 238 -11.79 -19.64 -4.40
CA GLN A 238 -10.39 -20.10 -4.52
C GLN A 238 -9.80 -20.43 -3.15
N THR A 239 -10.06 -19.61 -2.13
CA THR A 239 -9.61 -19.89 -0.76
C THR A 239 -10.24 -21.14 -0.18
N ARG A 240 -11.56 -21.33 -0.37
CA ARG A 240 -12.29 -22.57 -0.02
C ARG A 240 -11.67 -23.80 -0.66
N LEU A 241 -11.36 -23.70 -1.95
CA LEU A 241 -10.74 -24.80 -2.69
C LEU A 241 -9.32 -25.09 -2.18
N GLN A 242 -8.50 -24.07 -1.95
CA GLN A 242 -7.15 -24.25 -1.40
C GLN A 242 -7.17 -24.92 -0.03
N HIS A 243 -8.10 -24.50 0.85
CA HIS A 243 -8.33 -25.12 2.15
C HIS A 243 -8.68 -26.61 1.99
N LEU A 244 -9.64 -26.93 1.14
CA LEU A 244 -10.03 -28.31 0.86
C LEU A 244 -8.84 -29.13 0.31
N LEU A 245 -8.11 -28.62 -0.67
CA LEU A 245 -6.96 -29.32 -1.24
C LEU A 245 -5.85 -29.56 -0.22
N GLY A 246 -5.65 -28.63 0.72
CA GLY A 246 -4.72 -28.79 1.84
C GLY A 246 -5.11 -29.92 2.80
N GLN A 247 -6.40 -30.19 2.94
CA GLN A 247 -6.91 -31.31 3.76
C GLN A 247 -6.85 -32.67 3.04
N LEU A 248 -6.73 -32.67 1.70
CA LEU A 248 -6.74 -33.91 0.90
C LEU A 248 -5.43 -34.72 0.98
N SER A 249 -4.47 -34.36 1.80
CA SER A 249 -3.17 -35.05 1.92
C SER A 249 -3.24 -36.37 2.71
N GLY A 250 -4.44 -36.84 3.15
CA GLY A 250 -4.69 -38.06 3.88
C GLY A 250 -5.83 -38.90 3.29
N GLU A 251 -6.12 -40.07 3.91
CA GLU A 251 -7.29 -40.87 3.54
C GLU A 251 -8.57 -40.04 3.73
N LEU A 252 -9.31 -39.82 2.64
CA LEU A 252 -10.54 -39.05 2.67
C LEU A 252 -11.71 -39.95 3.02
N PRO A 253 -12.33 -39.78 4.19
CA PRO A 253 -13.63 -40.32 4.46
C PRO A 253 -14.67 -39.31 3.98
N GLY A 254 -15.35 -39.54 2.86
CA GLY A 254 -16.50 -38.71 2.55
C GLY A 254 -16.81 -38.62 1.04
N ARG A 255 -18.07 -38.30 0.76
CA ARG A 255 -18.52 -37.97 -0.58
C ARG A 255 -17.99 -36.60 -1.01
N VAL A 256 -17.69 -36.43 -2.29
CA VAL A 256 -17.23 -35.14 -2.86
C VAL A 256 -18.13 -33.98 -2.47
N ASP A 257 -19.43 -34.23 -2.41
CA ASP A 257 -20.43 -33.22 -2.08
C ASP A 257 -20.32 -32.75 -0.61
N GLU A 258 -20.07 -33.67 0.31
CA GLU A 258 -19.89 -33.40 1.74
C GLU A 258 -18.62 -32.55 1.97
N LEU A 259 -17.54 -32.89 1.26
CA LEU A 259 -16.30 -32.12 1.32
C LEU A 259 -16.46 -30.69 0.78
N ALA A 260 -17.25 -30.50 -0.29
CA ALA A 260 -17.54 -29.19 -0.83
C ALA A 260 -18.30 -28.30 0.17
N PHE A 261 -19.35 -28.86 0.79
CA PHE A 261 -20.13 -28.14 1.81
C PHE A 261 -19.32 -27.86 3.08
N ALA A 262 -18.51 -28.81 3.54
CA ALA A 262 -17.61 -28.61 4.69
C ALA A 262 -16.56 -27.51 4.44
N ALA A 263 -16.13 -27.31 3.19
CA ALA A 263 -15.26 -26.23 2.78
C ALA A 263 -15.98 -24.87 2.61
N GLY A 264 -17.28 -24.80 2.89
CA GLY A 264 -18.07 -23.57 2.83
C GLY A 264 -18.72 -23.27 1.48
N PHE A 265 -18.63 -24.15 0.47
CA PHE A 265 -19.37 -23.93 -0.78
C PHE A 265 -20.87 -24.08 -0.55
N ASN A 266 -21.65 -23.11 -0.99
CA ASN A 266 -23.13 -23.17 -0.94
C ASN A 266 -23.75 -23.80 -2.18
N SER A 267 -22.94 -24.15 -3.20
CA SER A 267 -23.39 -24.72 -4.47
C SER A 267 -22.35 -25.67 -5.06
N LEU A 268 -22.76 -26.89 -5.34
CA LEU A 268 -21.93 -27.87 -6.04
C LEU A 268 -21.51 -27.40 -7.43
N SER A 269 -22.36 -26.64 -8.13
CA SER A 269 -22.02 -26.06 -9.42
C SER A 269 -20.87 -25.09 -9.35
N ALA A 270 -20.85 -24.22 -8.31
CA ALA A 270 -19.75 -23.30 -8.06
C ALA A 270 -18.47 -24.06 -7.69
N PHE A 271 -18.56 -25.08 -6.84
CA PHE A 271 -17.45 -25.94 -6.46
C PHE A 271 -16.83 -26.65 -7.68
N TYR A 272 -17.64 -27.38 -8.48
CA TYR A 272 -17.13 -28.12 -9.64
C TYR A 272 -16.46 -27.19 -10.66
N ARG A 273 -17.02 -26.01 -10.90
CA ARG A 273 -16.44 -25.01 -11.79
C ARG A 273 -15.10 -24.49 -11.26
N CYS A 274 -15.04 -24.10 -9.99
CA CYS A 274 -13.83 -23.61 -9.34
C CYS A 274 -12.73 -24.70 -9.34
N PHE A 275 -13.10 -25.92 -8.98
CA PHE A 275 -12.19 -27.07 -8.93
C PHE A 275 -11.56 -27.36 -10.30
N ARG A 276 -12.39 -27.41 -11.36
CA ARG A 276 -11.90 -27.66 -12.72
C ARG A 276 -11.02 -26.54 -13.24
N GLN A 277 -11.38 -25.28 -12.94
CA GLN A 277 -10.57 -24.12 -13.32
C GLN A 277 -9.18 -24.13 -12.66
N HIS A 278 -9.09 -24.62 -11.43
CA HIS A 278 -7.84 -24.62 -10.66
C HIS A 278 -6.98 -25.87 -10.93
N THR A 279 -7.59 -27.05 -11.04
CA THR A 279 -6.86 -28.33 -11.15
C THR A 279 -6.79 -28.89 -12.56
N GLY A 280 -7.59 -28.37 -13.50
CA GLY A 280 -7.76 -28.91 -14.84
C GLY A 280 -8.59 -30.19 -14.92
N GLN A 281 -9.05 -30.75 -13.80
CA GLN A 281 -9.72 -32.04 -13.69
C GLN A 281 -11.04 -31.94 -12.90
N SER A 282 -11.91 -32.91 -13.01
CA SER A 282 -13.06 -33.02 -12.12
C SER A 282 -12.62 -33.49 -10.71
N PRO A 283 -13.36 -33.13 -9.66
CA PRO A 283 -13.07 -33.59 -8.29
C PRO A 283 -12.97 -35.12 -8.19
N ARG A 284 -13.86 -35.86 -8.91
CA ARG A 284 -13.86 -37.33 -8.90
C ARG A 284 -12.60 -37.93 -9.55
N GLU A 285 -12.17 -37.38 -10.67
CA GLU A 285 -10.92 -37.80 -11.35
C GLU A 285 -9.70 -37.52 -10.49
N TYR A 286 -9.65 -36.34 -9.85
CA TYR A 286 -8.59 -35.94 -8.98
C TYR A 286 -8.45 -36.86 -7.75
N LEU A 287 -9.57 -37.16 -7.06
CA LEU A 287 -9.60 -38.05 -5.90
C LEU A 287 -9.27 -39.50 -6.27
N LYS A 288 -9.75 -40.00 -7.44
CA LYS A 288 -9.38 -41.31 -7.93
C LYS A 288 -7.87 -41.48 -8.14
N ARG A 289 -7.20 -40.40 -8.53
CA ARG A 289 -5.74 -40.40 -8.73
C ARG A 289 -4.96 -40.39 -7.41
N LEU A 290 -5.51 -39.72 -6.35
CA LEU A 290 -4.90 -39.69 -5.03
C LEU A 290 -5.09 -40.98 -4.24
N SER A 291 -6.15 -41.75 -4.52
CA SER A 291 -6.37 -43.04 -3.87
C SER A 291 -5.32 -44.06 -4.39
N PRO A 292 -4.52 -44.65 -3.50
CA PRO A 292 -3.58 -45.70 -3.95
C PRO A 292 -4.35 -46.83 -4.59
N ARG A 293 -3.89 -47.28 -5.78
CA ARG A 293 -4.38 -48.50 -6.40
C ARG A 293 -4.20 -49.66 -5.39
N ARG A 294 -5.33 -50.16 -4.87
CA ARG A 294 -5.33 -51.46 -4.21
C ARG A 294 -5.03 -52.55 -5.22
#